data_bd1b5a55084b67f2836703c6c3c91660
#
_entry.id   bd1b5a55084b67f2836703c6c3c91660
#
_cell.length_a   1.000
_cell.length_b   1.000
_cell.length_c   1.000
_cell.angle_alpha   90.00
_cell.angle_beta   90.00
_cell.angle_gamma   90.00
#
_symmetry.space_group_name_H-M   'P 1'
#
loop_
_entity.id
_entity.type
_entity.pdbx_description
1 polymer ?
#
loop_
_entity_poly.entity_id
_entity_poly.type
_entity_poly.pdbx_seq_one_letter_code
_entity_poly.pdbx_strand_id
1 'polypeptide(L)'
;VSGPDLKPILLVEDSPKDVELTLAALERCQLANTVVVVRDGAEALDYLLATGPYEGRNGGDPVVVLLDLKLPKVDGLEVLERIKSDEKLRQTPVVMLTSSREEKDLVRSYQLGVNAFVVKPVGFDQFFEAIQDLGMFWAVLNEPPPVMQLGPQDE
;
A
#
# COMPACT_ATOMS: atom_id res chain seq x y z
N VAL A 1 -13.38 -1.21 21.93
CA VAL A 1 -12.26 -0.75 21.17
C VAL A 1 -11.64 0.46 21.81
N SER A 2 -10.39 0.42 21.93
CA SER A 2 -9.67 1.56 22.45
C SER A 2 -9.02 2.27 21.27
N GLY A 3 -9.30 3.51 21.11
CA GLY A 3 -8.75 4.31 20.06
C GLY A 3 -9.55 4.20 18.77
N PRO A 4 -9.16 4.97 17.79
CA PRO A 4 -9.89 5.01 16.51
C PRO A 4 -9.63 3.75 15.68
N ASP A 5 -10.61 3.42 14.87
CA ASP A 5 -10.45 2.34 13.91
C ASP A 5 -9.67 2.89 12.73
N LEU A 6 -8.51 2.32 12.51
CA LEU A 6 -7.67 2.73 11.39
C LEU A 6 -7.94 1.85 10.19
N LYS A 7 -7.88 2.45 9.01
CA LYS A 7 -8.04 1.69 7.79
C LYS A 7 -6.87 0.74 7.62
N PRO A 8 -7.09 -0.43 7.03
CA PRO A 8 -6.02 -1.40 6.89
C PRO A 8 -5.05 -1.02 5.78
N ILE A 9 -3.87 -1.64 5.83
CA ILE A 9 -2.91 -1.60 4.75
C ILE A 9 -3.08 -2.90 3.99
N LEU A 10 -3.26 -2.82 2.68
CA LEU A 10 -3.39 -4.03 1.87
C LEU A 10 -2.04 -4.33 1.23
N LEU A 11 -1.51 -5.51 1.52
CA LEU A 11 -0.25 -5.96 0.91
C LEU A 11 -0.58 -7.08 -0.08
N VAL A 12 -0.28 -6.86 -1.35
CA VAL A 12 -0.53 -7.82 -2.41
C VAL A 12 0.81 -8.38 -2.85
N GLU A 13 1.11 -9.61 -2.45
CA GLU A 13 2.43 -10.19 -2.66
C GLU A 13 2.33 -11.71 -2.61
N ASP A 14 2.83 -12.41 -3.63
CA ASP A 14 2.72 -13.86 -3.69
C ASP A 14 3.93 -14.60 -3.10
N SER A 15 5.04 -13.93 -2.90
CA SER A 15 6.25 -14.56 -2.37
C SER A 15 6.25 -14.52 -0.85
N PRO A 16 6.25 -15.68 -0.17
CA PRO A 16 6.25 -15.67 1.29
C PRO A 16 7.45 -14.93 1.88
N LYS A 17 8.61 -15.03 1.23
CA LYS A 17 9.79 -14.33 1.70
C LYS A 17 9.63 -12.83 1.59
N ASP A 18 9.07 -12.35 0.48
CA ASP A 18 8.86 -10.92 0.31
C ASP A 18 7.78 -10.40 1.24
N VAL A 19 6.76 -11.21 1.53
CA VAL A 19 5.77 -10.85 2.53
C VAL A 19 6.45 -10.64 3.88
N GLU A 20 7.31 -11.57 4.26
CA GLU A 20 7.98 -11.50 5.55
C GLU A 20 8.86 -10.25 5.65
N LEU A 21 9.62 -9.97 4.59
CA LEU A 21 10.49 -8.81 4.57
C LEU A 21 9.69 -7.51 4.63
N THR A 22 8.59 -7.45 3.90
CA THR A 22 7.75 -6.27 3.89
C THR A 22 7.10 -6.04 5.25
N LEU A 23 6.58 -7.11 5.86
CA LEU A 23 5.97 -6.99 7.16
C LEU A 23 6.97 -6.51 8.21
N ALA A 24 8.23 -6.97 8.11
CA ALA A 24 9.27 -6.53 9.02
C ALA A 24 9.54 -5.03 8.86
N ALA A 25 9.56 -4.55 7.62
CA ALA A 25 9.77 -3.13 7.37
C ALA A 25 8.62 -2.30 7.93
N LEU A 26 7.39 -2.79 7.75
CA LEU A 26 6.21 -2.10 8.29
C LEU A 26 6.25 -2.05 9.80
N GLU A 27 6.69 -3.14 10.43
CA GLU A 27 6.76 -3.20 11.87
C GLU A 27 7.75 -2.17 12.41
N ARG A 28 8.87 -1.99 11.72
CA ARG A 28 9.85 -1.00 12.12
C ARG A 28 9.33 0.42 12.01
N CYS A 29 8.32 0.65 11.16
CA CYS A 29 7.68 1.95 11.06
C CYS A 29 6.68 2.19 12.19
N GLN A 30 6.42 1.18 13.01
CA GLN A 30 5.51 1.30 14.15
C GLN A 30 4.10 1.73 13.74
N LEU A 31 3.62 1.09 12.67
CA LEU A 31 2.29 1.40 12.18
C LEU A 31 1.23 0.78 13.08
N ALA A 32 0.15 1.51 13.28
CA ALA A 32 -0.97 1.03 14.07
C ALA A 32 -2.01 0.32 13.22
N ASN A 33 -1.88 0.40 11.91
CA ASN A 33 -2.85 -0.19 10.99
C ASN A 33 -2.67 -1.69 10.88
N THR A 34 -3.79 -2.41 10.77
CA THR A 34 -3.74 -3.83 10.48
C THR A 34 -3.27 -4.03 9.04
N VAL A 35 -2.42 -5.02 8.82
CA VAL A 35 -1.97 -5.35 7.46
C VAL A 35 -2.72 -6.59 7.01
N VAL A 36 -3.41 -6.47 5.89
CA VAL A 36 -4.10 -7.59 5.27
C VAL A 36 -3.25 -8.04 4.10
N VAL A 37 -2.88 -9.32 4.08
CA VAL A 37 -2.04 -9.88 3.03
C VAL A 37 -2.88 -10.71 2.09
N VAL A 38 -2.81 -10.42 0.80
CA VAL A 38 -3.41 -11.25 -0.24
C VAL A 38 -2.31 -11.68 -1.19
N ARG A 39 -2.49 -12.81 -1.85
CA ARG A 39 -1.40 -13.47 -2.53
C ARG A 39 -1.45 -13.43 -4.04
N ASP A 40 -2.50 -12.89 -4.62
CA ASP A 40 -2.60 -12.78 -6.07
C ASP A 40 -3.52 -11.63 -6.43
N GLY A 41 -3.50 -11.26 -7.71
CA GLY A 41 -4.27 -10.10 -8.16
C GLY A 41 -5.77 -10.30 -8.09
N ALA A 42 -6.23 -11.53 -8.31
CA ALA A 42 -7.66 -11.80 -8.23
C ALA A 42 -8.15 -11.64 -6.80
N GLU A 43 -7.39 -12.14 -5.84
CA GLU A 43 -7.75 -11.98 -4.44
C GLU A 43 -7.74 -10.52 -4.03
N ALA A 44 -6.77 -9.76 -4.56
CA ALA A 44 -6.69 -8.34 -4.28
C ALA A 44 -7.94 -7.61 -4.75
N LEU A 45 -8.41 -7.93 -5.96
CA LEU A 45 -9.60 -7.30 -6.47
C LEU A 45 -10.84 -7.71 -5.69
N ASP A 46 -10.92 -8.99 -5.30
CA ASP A 46 -12.04 -9.43 -4.46
C ASP A 46 -12.06 -8.66 -3.13
N TYR A 47 -10.90 -8.47 -2.54
CA TYR A 47 -10.82 -7.73 -1.29
C TYR A 47 -11.26 -6.27 -1.48
N LEU A 48 -10.72 -5.63 -2.51
CA LEU A 48 -10.99 -4.21 -2.74
C LEU A 48 -12.44 -3.95 -3.11
N LEU A 49 -13.04 -4.85 -3.88
CA LEU A 49 -14.42 -4.70 -4.33
C LEU A 49 -15.40 -5.36 -3.39
N ALA A 50 -14.93 -6.04 -2.35
CA ALA A 50 -15.74 -6.75 -1.37
C ALA A 50 -16.63 -7.79 -2.05
N THR A 51 -15.99 -8.62 -2.91
CA THR A 51 -16.68 -9.67 -3.63
C THR A 51 -16.06 -11.01 -3.28
N GLY A 52 -16.67 -12.10 -3.74
CA GLY A 52 -16.18 -13.44 -3.47
C GLY A 52 -16.05 -13.70 -1.99
N PRO A 53 -14.91 -14.22 -1.55
CA PRO A 53 -14.72 -14.52 -0.13
C PRO A 53 -14.79 -13.30 0.78
N TYR A 54 -14.70 -12.11 0.21
CA TYR A 54 -14.71 -10.89 1.00
C TYR A 54 -16.03 -10.14 0.94
N GLU A 55 -17.05 -10.79 0.42
CA GLU A 55 -18.37 -10.19 0.35
C GLU A 55 -18.82 -9.81 1.76
N GLY A 56 -19.27 -8.58 1.93
CA GLY A 56 -19.74 -8.11 3.23
C GLY A 56 -18.66 -7.72 4.20
N ARG A 57 -17.38 -7.66 3.77
CA ARG A 57 -16.34 -7.28 4.71
C ARG A 57 -16.52 -5.85 5.21
N ASN A 58 -16.14 -5.66 6.44
CA ASN A 58 -16.15 -4.35 7.07
C ASN A 58 -14.77 -3.73 6.98
N GLY A 59 -14.67 -2.45 7.30
CA GLY A 59 -13.38 -1.80 7.41
C GLY A 59 -13.08 -0.77 6.35
N GLY A 60 -13.92 -0.69 5.34
CA GLY A 60 -13.73 0.32 4.30
C GLY A 60 -12.53 0.04 3.41
N ASP A 61 -12.15 1.04 2.63
CA ASP A 61 -11.02 0.91 1.71
C ASP A 61 -9.70 1.01 2.47
N PRO A 62 -8.65 0.37 1.94
CA PRO A 62 -7.34 0.47 2.59
C PRO A 62 -6.83 1.91 2.61
N VAL A 63 -5.97 2.22 3.58
CA VAL A 63 -5.31 3.51 3.63
C VAL A 63 -4.24 3.60 2.53
N VAL A 64 -3.66 2.46 2.19
CA VAL A 64 -2.67 2.36 1.11
C VAL A 64 -2.62 0.91 0.65
N VAL A 65 -2.35 0.73 -0.65
CA VAL A 65 -2.16 -0.59 -1.24
C VAL A 65 -0.70 -0.74 -1.61
N LEU A 66 -0.05 -1.76 -1.07
CA LEU A 66 1.32 -2.12 -1.43
C LEU A 66 1.19 -3.25 -2.43
N LEU A 67 1.53 -3.00 -3.68
CA LEU A 67 1.15 -3.86 -4.79
C LEU A 67 2.38 -4.35 -5.53
N ASP A 68 2.60 -5.66 -5.51
CA ASP A 68 3.68 -6.26 -6.29
C ASP A 68 3.36 -6.12 -7.77
N LEU A 69 4.38 -5.77 -8.54
CA LEU A 69 4.24 -5.62 -9.97
C LEU A 69 3.92 -6.95 -10.67
N LYS A 70 4.59 -8.02 -10.25
CA LYS A 70 4.43 -9.32 -10.88
C LYS A 70 3.63 -10.25 -9.99
N LEU A 71 2.39 -10.50 -10.37
CA LEU A 71 1.47 -11.31 -9.58
C LEU A 71 0.87 -12.42 -10.43
N PRO A 72 0.51 -13.56 -9.81
CA PRO A 72 -0.23 -14.58 -10.53
C PRO A 72 -1.69 -14.16 -10.72
N LYS A 73 -2.34 -14.80 -11.64
CA LYS A 73 -3.75 -14.64 -12.00
C LYS A 73 -4.04 -13.29 -12.65
N VAL A 74 -4.04 -12.22 -11.86
CA VAL A 74 -4.23 -10.88 -12.41
C VAL A 74 -2.97 -10.10 -12.10
N ASP A 75 -2.32 -9.59 -13.12
CA ASP A 75 -1.04 -8.91 -13.00
C ASP A 75 -1.17 -7.60 -12.22
N GLY A 76 -0.06 -7.16 -11.62
CA GLY A 76 -0.07 -5.95 -10.80
C GLY A 76 -0.49 -4.71 -11.55
N LEU A 77 -0.06 -4.56 -12.81
CA LEU A 77 -0.49 -3.41 -13.60
C LEU A 77 -1.98 -3.42 -13.84
N GLU A 78 -2.55 -4.60 -14.05
CA GLU A 78 -3.99 -4.70 -14.25
C GLU A 78 -4.76 -4.38 -12.97
N VAL A 79 -4.23 -4.81 -11.81
CA VAL A 79 -4.85 -4.44 -10.55
C VAL A 79 -4.80 -2.92 -10.36
N LEU A 80 -3.66 -2.31 -10.68
CA LEU A 80 -3.52 -0.86 -10.57
C LEU A 80 -4.53 -0.15 -11.47
N GLU A 81 -4.67 -0.63 -12.70
CA GLU A 81 -5.60 -0.04 -13.64
C GLU A 81 -7.04 -0.11 -13.10
N ARG A 82 -7.41 -1.26 -12.53
CA ARG A 82 -8.74 -1.43 -11.98
C ARG A 82 -8.99 -0.52 -10.79
N ILE A 83 -7.97 -0.35 -9.94
CA ILE A 83 -8.09 0.57 -8.81
C ILE A 83 -8.31 2.00 -9.30
N LYS A 84 -7.50 2.43 -10.26
CA LYS A 84 -7.56 3.83 -10.70
C LYS A 84 -8.75 4.12 -11.61
N SER A 85 -9.38 3.07 -12.15
CA SER A 85 -10.59 3.24 -12.95
C SER A 85 -11.86 3.22 -12.12
N ASP A 86 -11.79 2.77 -10.88
CA ASP A 86 -12.96 2.65 -10.03
C ASP A 86 -13.21 3.97 -9.33
N GLU A 87 -14.43 4.47 -9.43
CA GLU A 87 -14.77 5.77 -8.91
C GLU A 87 -14.50 5.87 -7.41
N LYS A 88 -14.71 4.78 -6.70
CA LYS A 88 -14.52 4.76 -5.26
C LYS A 88 -13.07 4.53 -4.88
N LEU A 89 -12.38 3.63 -5.59
CA LEU A 89 -11.03 3.21 -5.23
C LEU A 89 -9.93 4.11 -5.75
N ARG A 90 -10.21 4.92 -6.75
CA ARG A 90 -9.14 5.68 -7.42
C ARG A 90 -8.43 6.66 -6.51
N GLN A 91 -9.02 7.00 -5.38
CA GLN A 91 -8.40 7.90 -4.42
C GLN A 91 -7.41 7.16 -3.50
N THR A 92 -7.45 5.84 -3.51
CA THR A 92 -6.58 5.06 -2.65
C THR A 92 -5.15 5.10 -3.16
N PRO A 93 -4.18 5.51 -2.33
CA PRO A 93 -2.80 5.53 -2.77
C PRO A 93 -2.26 4.13 -3.01
N VAL A 94 -1.44 3.99 -4.04
CA VAL A 94 -0.82 2.72 -4.38
C VAL A 94 0.69 2.90 -4.43
N VAL A 95 1.40 2.05 -3.69
CA VAL A 95 2.86 1.98 -3.75
C VAL A 95 3.18 0.68 -4.47
N MET A 96 3.88 0.79 -5.60
CA MET A 96 4.25 -0.38 -6.38
C MET A 96 5.53 -0.98 -5.83
N LEU A 97 5.51 -2.29 -5.56
CA LEU A 97 6.70 -3.02 -5.12
C LEU A 97 7.24 -3.78 -6.33
N THR A 98 8.53 -3.60 -6.62
CA THR A 98 9.07 -4.24 -7.81
C THR A 98 10.52 -4.65 -7.61
N SER A 99 10.88 -5.81 -8.16
CA SER A 99 12.26 -6.25 -8.19
C SER A 99 12.93 -5.85 -9.49
N SER A 100 12.18 -5.21 -10.38
CA SER A 100 12.67 -4.83 -11.71
C SER A 100 12.58 -3.33 -11.88
N ARG A 101 13.56 -2.76 -12.58
CA ARG A 101 13.53 -1.36 -12.92
C ARG A 101 13.33 -1.18 -14.42
N GLU A 102 12.60 -2.10 -15.04
CA GLU A 102 12.31 -1.97 -16.46
C GLU A 102 11.56 -0.69 -16.70
N GLU A 103 12.11 0.13 -17.54
CA GLU A 103 11.59 1.47 -17.77
C GLU A 103 10.15 1.46 -18.26
N LYS A 104 9.82 0.51 -19.13
CA LYS A 104 8.48 0.48 -19.68
C LYS A 104 7.43 0.20 -18.60
N ASP A 105 7.76 -0.66 -17.64
CA ASP A 105 6.84 -0.96 -16.55
C ASP A 105 6.66 0.24 -15.63
N LEU A 106 7.77 0.94 -15.38
CA LEU A 106 7.70 2.14 -14.54
C LEU A 106 6.88 3.23 -15.20
N VAL A 107 7.12 3.47 -16.49
CA VAL A 107 6.38 4.49 -17.22
C VAL A 107 4.90 4.14 -17.24
N ARG A 108 4.57 2.87 -17.51
CA ARG A 108 3.18 2.46 -17.54
C ARG A 108 2.51 2.65 -16.19
N SER A 109 3.21 2.32 -15.11
CA SER A 109 2.66 2.49 -13.77
C SER A 109 2.38 3.95 -13.45
N TYR A 110 3.29 4.84 -13.83
CA TYR A 110 3.05 6.27 -13.62
C TYR A 110 1.88 6.77 -14.45
N GLN A 111 1.76 6.28 -15.68
CA GLN A 111 0.63 6.66 -16.52
C GLN A 111 -0.69 6.20 -15.92
N LEU A 112 -0.69 5.09 -15.20
CA LEU A 112 -1.87 4.56 -14.56
C LEU A 112 -2.15 5.20 -13.20
N GLY A 113 -1.25 6.05 -12.72
CA GLY A 113 -1.51 6.80 -11.49
C GLY A 113 -0.91 6.23 -10.23
N VAL A 114 0.17 5.44 -10.36
CA VAL A 114 0.84 4.96 -9.16
C VAL A 114 1.42 6.14 -8.39
N ASN A 115 1.43 6.03 -7.08
CA ASN A 115 1.86 7.13 -6.22
C ASN A 115 3.35 7.05 -5.86
N ALA A 116 3.90 5.85 -5.77
CA ALA A 116 5.31 5.68 -5.44
C ALA A 116 5.77 4.29 -5.80
N PHE A 117 7.09 4.11 -5.85
CA PHE A 117 7.72 2.83 -6.09
C PHE A 117 8.66 2.50 -4.95
N VAL A 118 8.73 1.22 -4.60
CA VAL A 118 9.74 0.70 -3.70
C VAL A 118 10.35 -0.52 -4.38
N VAL A 119 11.68 -0.53 -4.52
CA VAL A 119 12.37 -1.64 -5.16
C VAL A 119 12.65 -2.70 -4.10
N LYS A 120 12.28 -3.94 -4.41
CA LYS A 120 12.47 -5.05 -3.49
C LYS A 120 13.96 -5.41 -3.38
N PRO A 121 14.42 -5.88 -2.25
CA PRO A 121 13.65 -6.17 -1.03
C PRO A 121 13.25 -4.88 -0.32
N VAL A 122 12.05 -4.90 0.27
CA VAL A 122 11.53 -3.71 0.93
C VAL A 122 12.29 -3.48 2.22
N GLY A 123 12.95 -2.34 2.32
CA GLY A 123 13.66 -1.96 3.52
C GLY A 123 12.93 -0.85 4.25
N PHE A 124 13.31 -0.66 5.51
CA PHE A 124 12.67 0.36 6.33
C PHE A 124 12.80 1.75 5.73
N ASP A 125 14.03 2.12 5.36
CA ASP A 125 14.29 3.49 4.88
C ASP A 125 13.50 3.79 3.61
N GLN A 126 13.48 2.85 2.68
CA GLN A 126 12.80 3.04 1.41
C GLN A 126 11.30 3.16 1.62
N PHE A 127 10.75 2.30 2.46
CA PHE A 127 9.33 2.32 2.71
C PHE A 127 8.93 3.58 3.47
N PHE A 128 9.70 3.95 4.47
CA PHE A 128 9.43 5.14 5.27
C PHE A 128 9.44 6.38 4.38
N GLU A 129 10.42 6.47 3.47
CA GLU A 129 10.50 7.58 2.54
C GLU A 129 9.28 7.64 1.62
N ALA A 130 8.84 6.47 1.13
CA ALA A 130 7.67 6.43 0.26
C ALA A 130 6.43 6.92 0.99
N ILE A 131 6.26 6.52 2.24
CA ILE A 131 5.11 6.96 3.04
C ILE A 131 5.18 8.46 3.28
N GLN A 132 6.36 9.00 3.53
CA GLN A 132 6.51 10.44 3.71
C GLN A 132 6.18 11.19 2.43
N ASP A 133 6.64 10.68 1.29
CA ASP A 133 6.39 11.33 0.00
C ASP A 133 4.91 11.37 -0.33
N LEU A 134 4.15 10.40 0.15
CA LEU A 134 2.72 10.39 -0.05
C LEU A 134 1.98 11.36 0.87
N GLY A 135 2.69 11.94 1.82
CA GLY A 135 2.07 12.85 2.78
C GLY A 135 1.15 12.12 3.75
N MET A 136 1.38 10.84 3.94
CA MET A 136 0.51 10.02 4.77
C MET A 136 1.14 9.57 6.08
N PHE A 137 2.26 10.19 6.44
CA PHE A 137 3.04 9.72 7.58
C PHE A 137 2.16 9.51 8.82
N TRP A 138 1.45 10.55 9.20
CA TRP A 138 0.66 10.47 10.41
C TRP A 138 -0.74 9.90 10.18
N ALA A 139 -1.09 9.60 8.94
CA ALA A 139 -2.33 8.89 8.66
C ALA A 139 -2.17 7.39 8.88
N VAL A 140 -0.94 6.88 8.75
CA VAL A 140 -0.68 5.44 8.91
C VAL A 140 0.10 5.14 10.19
N LEU A 141 0.72 6.13 10.83
CA LEU A 141 1.40 5.90 12.10
C LEU A 141 0.43 6.12 13.25
N ASN A 142 0.76 5.56 14.41
CA ASN A 142 -0.14 5.66 15.53
C ASN A 142 -0.04 7.00 16.28
N GLU A 143 0.78 7.91 15.80
CA GLU A 143 0.86 9.24 16.36
C GLU A 143 1.37 10.21 15.31
N PRO A 144 1.09 11.50 15.47
CA PRO A 144 1.52 12.48 14.49
C PRO A 144 3.04 12.57 14.41
N PRO A 145 3.58 12.96 13.25
CA PRO A 145 5.02 13.11 13.13
C PRO A 145 5.51 14.25 14.00
N PRO A 146 6.69 14.09 14.57
CA PRO A 146 7.22 15.14 15.45
C PRO A 146 7.31 16.51 14.81
N VAL A 147 7.62 16.55 13.52
CA VAL A 147 7.77 17.82 12.84
C VAL A 147 6.46 18.60 12.78
N MET A 148 5.35 17.90 12.76
CA MET A 148 4.06 18.54 12.79
C MET A 148 3.81 19.17 14.16
N GLN A 149 4.34 18.56 15.19
CA GLN A 149 4.15 19.05 16.54
C GLN A 149 4.96 20.27 16.84
N LEU A 150 6.01 20.50 16.08
CA LEU A 150 6.85 21.66 16.27
C LEU A 150 6.16 22.91 15.74
N GLY A 151 5.15 22.70 14.98
CA GLY A 151 4.42 23.82 14.44
C GLY A 151 5.22 24.57 13.43
N PRO A 152 4.91 25.70 13.29
CA PRO A 152 5.55 26.49 12.27
C PRO A 152 6.75 27.18 12.78
N GLN A 153 7.38 26.71 13.40
CA GLN A 153 8.27 27.11 13.96
C GLN A 153 9.29 27.03 13.49
N ASP A 154 8.83 27.45 13.42
CA ASP A 154 9.30 27.30 13.30
C ASP A 154 9.79 27.46 13.15
N GLU A 155 9.96 27.74 13.26
CA GLU A 155 10.41 27.76 13.53
C GLU A 155 10.78 27.72 13.34
#